data_6bc561aac8341867fe92fb28feb8aa31
#
_entry.id   6bc561aac8341867fe92fb28feb8aa31
#
_cell.length_a   1.000
_cell.length_b   1.000
_cell.length_c   1.000
_cell.angle_alpha   90.00
_cell.angle_beta   90.00
_cell.angle_gamma   90.00
#
_symmetry.space_group_name_H-M   'P 1'
#
loop_
_entity.id
_entity.type
_entity.pdbx_description
1 polymer ?
#
loop_
_entity_poly.entity_id
_entity_poly.type
_entity_poly.pdbx_seq_one_letter_code
_entity_poly.pdbx_strand_id
1 'polypeptide(L)'
;MIDGKEVDTDGLIICTIDGHDVDFDTFRYYYENTLSDLQSNYGITLDSLKNSENGFENLLNQTISAIMQDYVTYRICEDNSVTLTDDEKKENEDKYNASLEQAGSEENFEQSLKNSYLTTEVYKNRLELAALYVKAENELFTNEGVYATKKDEFREIAQDPAKYACVRTIYIPYWCKTELSDDSTASAYDGYSLEQKNNVKKAAYDALNDDGREESKKAAKEVADACLQKVNDGEDFDDLLDQYNWDSLQESYTAGEFMSPDSNYDSDYLDAVFSLNEGETSGLIENKNFGWTIIKRMPMDMDYVEENIDELIKSYDLPKRQQVYSDILDKMKVTYSDTYQKLTIDSIT
;
A
#
# COMPACT_ATOMS: atom_id res chain seq x y z
N MET A 1 34.92 -2.12 -7.36
CA MET A 1 35.78 -1.94 -8.58
C MET A 1 34.85 -1.83 -9.78
N ILE A 2 34.99 -0.81 -10.60
CA ILE A 2 34.17 -0.64 -11.83
C ILE A 2 35.09 -0.95 -13.04
N ASP A 3 34.62 -1.82 -13.94
CA ASP A 3 35.41 -2.28 -15.13
C ASP A 3 36.80 -2.83 -14.74
N GLY A 4 36.87 -3.54 -13.61
CA GLY A 4 38.15 -4.13 -13.10
C GLY A 4 39.19 -3.13 -12.59
N LYS A 5 38.80 -1.86 -12.42
CA LYS A 5 39.66 -0.78 -11.89
C LYS A 5 39.12 -0.31 -10.55
N GLU A 6 40.04 0.01 -9.64
CA GLU A 6 39.67 0.76 -8.43
C GLU A 6 39.24 2.18 -8.85
N VAL A 7 38.04 2.56 -8.48
CA VAL A 7 37.47 3.87 -8.83
C VAL A 7 37.09 4.54 -7.51
N ASP A 8 37.46 5.82 -7.39
CA ASP A 8 36.90 6.68 -6.37
C ASP A 8 35.43 6.88 -6.66
N THR A 9 34.57 6.52 -5.71
CA THR A 9 33.11 6.59 -5.86
C THR A 9 32.52 7.87 -5.29
N ASP A 10 33.34 8.71 -4.63
CA ASP A 10 32.90 9.98 -4.06
C ASP A 10 32.41 10.93 -5.17
N GLY A 11 31.14 11.32 -5.09
CA GLY A 11 30.49 12.18 -6.09
C GLY A 11 30.35 11.58 -7.51
N LEU A 12 30.58 10.26 -7.68
CA LEU A 12 30.47 9.59 -8.97
C LEU A 12 29.01 9.45 -9.41
N ILE A 13 28.60 10.16 -10.45
CA ILE A 13 27.23 10.13 -10.94
C ILE A 13 26.97 8.86 -11.76
N ILE A 14 25.92 8.13 -11.40
CA ILE A 14 25.46 6.91 -12.06
C ILE A 14 24.41 7.22 -13.12
N CYS A 15 23.46 8.07 -12.80
CA CYS A 15 22.46 8.57 -13.72
C CYS A 15 21.93 9.93 -13.25
N THR A 16 21.14 10.58 -14.10
CA THR A 16 20.39 11.80 -13.77
C THR A 16 18.92 11.52 -14.06
N ILE A 17 18.03 11.81 -13.14
CA ILE A 17 16.58 11.63 -13.27
C ILE A 17 15.92 13.00 -13.19
N ASP A 18 15.33 13.47 -14.31
CA ASP A 18 14.71 14.78 -14.45
C ASP A 18 15.59 15.96 -13.95
N GLY A 19 16.91 15.86 -14.12
CA GLY A 19 17.87 16.90 -13.73
C GLY A 19 18.47 16.70 -12.33
N HIS A 20 17.98 15.73 -11.54
CA HIS A 20 18.53 15.36 -10.25
C HIS A 20 19.58 14.25 -10.42
N ASP A 21 20.78 14.53 -10.00
CA ASP A 21 21.88 13.57 -10.06
C ASP A 21 21.70 12.46 -9.03
N VAL A 22 21.94 11.23 -9.46
CA VAL A 22 22.01 10.03 -8.62
C VAL A 22 23.46 9.59 -8.56
N ASP A 23 24.12 9.88 -7.46
CA ASP A 23 25.50 9.45 -7.21
C ASP A 23 25.58 7.95 -6.88
N PHE A 24 26.82 7.45 -6.80
CA PHE A 24 27.05 6.04 -6.53
C PHE A 24 26.51 5.60 -5.17
N ASP A 25 26.63 6.43 -4.12
CA ASP A 25 26.19 6.07 -2.78
C ASP A 25 24.66 6.02 -2.68
N THR A 26 23.97 6.98 -3.29
CA THR A 26 22.52 6.96 -3.45
C THR A 26 22.08 5.74 -4.25
N PHE A 27 22.71 5.49 -5.38
CA PHE A 27 22.40 4.32 -6.22
C PHE A 27 22.61 3.00 -5.46
N ARG A 28 23.73 2.85 -4.74
CA ARG A 28 24.03 1.67 -3.94
C ARG A 28 23.00 1.43 -2.85
N TYR A 29 22.56 2.47 -2.16
CA TYR A 29 21.50 2.37 -1.16
C TYR A 29 20.23 1.74 -1.74
N TYR A 30 19.74 2.22 -2.86
CA TYR A 30 18.54 1.65 -3.51
C TYR A 30 18.78 0.25 -4.06
N TYR A 31 19.96 -0.01 -4.61
CA TYR A 31 20.35 -1.32 -5.12
C TYR A 31 20.30 -2.39 -4.02
N GLU A 32 20.92 -2.12 -2.89
CA GLU A 32 20.96 -3.06 -1.76
C GLU A 32 19.57 -3.28 -1.14
N ASN A 33 18.76 -2.22 -1.04
CA ASN A 33 17.38 -2.37 -0.58
C ASN A 33 16.54 -3.20 -1.57
N THR A 34 16.65 -2.94 -2.87
CA THR A 34 15.95 -3.73 -3.91
C THR A 34 16.36 -5.20 -3.84
N LEU A 35 17.66 -5.49 -3.66
CA LEU A 35 18.15 -6.85 -3.51
C LEU A 35 17.61 -7.52 -2.24
N SER A 36 17.59 -6.79 -1.12
CA SER A 36 17.02 -7.26 0.15
C SER A 36 15.54 -7.58 0.03
N ASP A 37 14.76 -6.74 -0.65
CA ASP A 37 13.34 -6.96 -0.91
C ASP A 37 13.09 -8.19 -1.79
N LEU A 38 13.88 -8.36 -2.84
CA LEU A 38 13.82 -9.55 -3.69
C LEU A 38 14.12 -10.83 -2.91
N GLN A 39 15.10 -10.78 -2.02
CA GLN A 39 15.45 -11.92 -1.18
C GLN A 39 14.36 -12.23 -0.15
N SER A 40 13.84 -11.22 0.53
CA SER A 40 12.88 -11.39 1.62
C SER A 40 11.49 -11.81 1.14
N ASN A 41 11.03 -11.22 0.04
CA ASN A 41 9.67 -11.44 -0.46
C ASN A 41 9.56 -12.57 -1.48
N TYR A 42 10.63 -12.85 -2.22
CA TYR A 42 10.61 -13.81 -3.33
C TYR A 42 11.69 -14.90 -3.24
N GLY A 43 12.57 -14.86 -2.24
CA GLY A 43 13.68 -15.81 -2.10
C GLY A 43 14.74 -15.70 -3.21
N ILE A 44 14.77 -14.57 -3.96
CA ILE A 44 15.72 -14.34 -5.05
C ILE A 44 17.03 -13.83 -4.45
N THR A 45 18.09 -14.63 -4.58
CA THR A 45 19.42 -14.30 -4.04
C THR A 45 20.34 -13.70 -5.11
N LEU A 46 21.39 -13.02 -4.68
CA LEU A 46 22.42 -12.51 -5.59
C LEU A 46 23.00 -13.59 -6.49
N ASP A 47 23.22 -14.80 -5.96
CA ASP A 47 23.73 -15.95 -6.74
C ASP A 47 22.71 -16.40 -7.78
N SER A 48 21.41 -16.37 -7.47
CA SER A 48 20.37 -16.71 -8.45
C SER A 48 20.31 -15.69 -9.58
N LEU A 49 20.52 -14.40 -9.27
CA LEU A 49 20.57 -13.32 -10.27
C LEU A 49 21.82 -13.44 -11.15
N LYS A 50 22.99 -13.79 -10.59
CA LYS A 50 24.24 -14.03 -11.36
C LYS A 50 24.09 -15.15 -12.39
N ASN A 51 23.26 -16.17 -12.06
CA ASN A 51 23.06 -17.35 -12.92
C ASN A 51 21.81 -17.23 -13.82
N SER A 52 21.08 -16.14 -13.75
CA SER A 52 19.88 -15.87 -14.56
C SER A 52 20.22 -15.04 -15.80
N GLU A 53 19.62 -15.37 -16.93
CA GLU A 53 19.64 -14.53 -18.12
C GLU A 53 18.98 -13.19 -17.78
N ASN A 54 19.68 -12.08 -17.98
CA ASN A 54 19.23 -10.72 -17.63
C ASN A 54 18.98 -10.45 -16.13
N GLY A 55 19.41 -11.33 -15.21
CA GLY A 55 19.14 -11.15 -13.78
C GLY A 55 19.70 -9.84 -13.23
N PHE A 56 20.94 -9.48 -13.60
CA PHE A 56 21.54 -8.21 -13.19
C PHE A 56 20.86 -7.00 -13.84
N GLU A 57 20.54 -7.07 -15.13
CA GLU A 57 19.82 -5.99 -15.83
C GLU A 57 18.44 -5.74 -15.20
N ASN A 58 17.72 -6.80 -14.85
CA ASN A 58 16.43 -6.69 -14.16
C ASN A 58 16.58 -6.04 -12.78
N LEU A 59 17.63 -6.38 -12.03
CA LEU A 59 17.93 -5.74 -10.73
C LEU A 59 18.24 -4.25 -10.90
N LEU A 60 19.05 -3.89 -11.89
CA LEU A 60 19.33 -2.48 -12.21
C LEU A 60 18.06 -1.72 -12.57
N ASN A 61 17.21 -2.29 -13.42
CA ASN A 61 15.95 -1.68 -13.82
C ASN A 61 15.00 -1.46 -12.62
N GLN A 62 14.90 -2.44 -11.72
CA GLN A 62 14.11 -2.31 -10.49
C GLN A 62 14.70 -1.24 -9.56
N THR A 63 16.04 -1.18 -9.44
CA THR A 63 16.73 -0.15 -8.67
C THR A 63 16.41 1.25 -9.20
N ILE A 64 16.53 1.46 -10.51
CA ILE A 64 16.16 2.75 -11.14
C ILE A 64 14.69 3.07 -10.91
N SER A 65 13.79 2.09 -11.04
CA SER A 65 12.36 2.28 -10.78
C SER A 65 12.09 2.71 -9.33
N ALA A 66 12.80 2.13 -8.36
CA ALA A 66 12.68 2.50 -6.95
C ALA A 66 13.18 3.95 -6.70
N ILE A 67 14.28 4.37 -7.35
CA ILE A 67 14.75 5.76 -7.28
C ILE A 67 13.73 6.71 -7.91
N MET A 68 13.18 6.35 -9.06
CA MET A 68 12.17 7.17 -9.75
C MET A 68 10.91 7.35 -8.89
N GLN A 69 10.44 6.29 -8.21
CA GLN A 69 9.29 6.35 -7.30
C GLN A 69 9.50 7.35 -6.15
N ASP A 70 10.70 7.48 -5.64
CA ASP A 70 11.02 8.48 -4.63
C ASP A 70 11.21 9.88 -5.26
N TYR A 71 11.90 9.95 -6.40
CA TYR A 71 12.24 11.22 -7.07
C TYR A 71 11.03 11.89 -7.75
N VAL A 72 9.91 11.17 -7.94
CA VAL A 72 8.64 11.80 -8.33
C VAL A 72 8.23 12.91 -7.38
N THR A 73 8.68 12.83 -6.11
CA THR A 73 8.48 13.88 -5.11
C THR A 73 9.17 15.19 -5.48
N TYR A 74 10.39 15.14 -5.96
CA TYR A 74 11.07 16.35 -6.47
C TYR A 74 10.28 16.97 -7.62
N ARG A 75 9.88 16.13 -8.57
CA ARG A 75 9.15 16.60 -9.76
C ARG A 75 7.80 17.22 -9.42
N ILE A 76 6.98 16.60 -8.57
CA ILE A 76 5.69 17.19 -8.18
C ILE A 76 5.87 18.48 -7.40
N CYS A 77 6.91 18.57 -6.54
CA CYS A 77 7.24 19.77 -5.79
C CYS A 77 7.68 20.90 -6.73
N GLU A 78 8.55 20.64 -7.70
CA GLU A 78 9.01 21.61 -8.69
C GLU A 78 7.86 22.12 -9.58
N ASP A 79 7.05 21.22 -10.12
CA ASP A 79 5.90 21.56 -10.97
C ASP A 79 4.87 22.43 -10.24
N ASN A 80 4.80 22.34 -8.92
CA ASN A 80 3.85 23.09 -8.08
C ASN A 80 4.49 24.15 -7.17
N SER A 81 5.81 24.40 -7.30
CA SER A 81 6.55 25.36 -6.48
C SER A 81 6.50 25.08 -4.96
N VAL A 82 6.40 23.81 -4.57
CA VAL A 82 6.47 23.37 -3.17
C VAL A 82 7.93 23.30 -2.75
N THR A 83 8.29 24.03 -1.69
CA THR A 83 9.67 24.06 -1.18
C THR A 83 9.64 24.06 0.35
N LEU A 84 10.65 23.46 0.98
CA LEU A 84 10.78 23.51 2.43
C LEU A 84 11.10 24.92 2.91
N THR A 85 10.41 25.38 3.93
CA THR A 85 10.70 26.60 4.68
C THR A 85 11.99 26.45 5.50
N ASP A 86 12.53 27.55 6.00
CA ASP A 86 13.72 27.51 6.88
C ASP A 86 13.45 26.75 8.18
N ASP A 87 12.22 26.82 8.72
CA ASP A 87 11.82 26.08 9.92
C ASP A 87 11.76 24.57 9.63
N GLU A 88 11.19 24.13 8.50
CA GLU A 88 11.13 22.72 8.09
C GLU A 88 12.53 22.14 7.80
N LYS A 89 13.43 22.94 7.20
CA LYS A 89 14.84 22.56 7.03
C LYS A 89 15.53 22.38 8.38
N LYS A 90 15.25 23.27 9.32
CA LYS A 90 15.77 23.15 10.68
C LYS A 90 15.23 21.91 11.40
N GLU A 91 13.94 21.58 11.24
CA GLU A 91 13.39 20.34 11.78
C GLU A 91 14.09 19.09 11.24
N ASN A 92 14.49 19.08 9.96
CA ASN A 92 15.28 17.98 9.39
C ASN A 92 16.69 17.91 9.99
N GLU A 93 17.32 19.06 10.24
CA GLU A 93 18.60 19.12 10.94
C GLU A 93 18.47 18.63 12.40
N ASP A 94 17.40 19.00 13.08
CA ASP A 94 17.10 18.54 14.44
C ASP A 94 16.85 17.01 14.48
N LYS A 95 16.17 16.43 13.49
CA LYS A 95 15.98 14.98 13.33
C LYS A 95 17.33 14.27 13.11
N TYR A 96 18.20 14.82 12.27
CA TYR A 96 19.55 14.31 12.06
C TYR A 96 20.33 14.31 13.37
N ASN A 97 20.36 15.43 14.10
CA ASN A 97 21.07 15.56 15.36
C ASN A 97 20.50 14.63 16.45
N ALA A 98 19.19 14.44 16.52
CA ALA A 98 18.56 13.49 17.43
C ALA A 98 18.99 12.05 17.15
N SER A 99 19.10 11.66 15.86
CA SER A 99 19.57 10.34 15.46
C SER A 99 21.06 10.13 15.83
N LEU A 100 21.89 11.16 15.67
CA LEU A 100 23.28 11.16 16.08
C LEU A 100 23.42 11.03 17.62
N GLU A 101 22.62 11.78 18.37
CA GLU A 101 22.59 11.71 19.86
C GLU A 101 22.14 10.31 20.33
N GLN A 102 21.11 9.74 19.69
CA GLN A 102 20.62 8.39 20.00
C GLN A 102 21.69 7.32 19.78
N ALA A 103 22.55 7.47 18.78
CA ALA A 103 23.67 6.56 18.53
C ALA A 103 24.78 6.66 19.57
N GLY A 104 24.82 7.72 20.36
CA GLY A 104 25.74 7.97 21.46
C GLY A 104 27.14 8.46 21.04
N SER A 105 27.52 8.28 19.78
CA SER A 105 28.75 8.84 19.19
C SER A 105 28.63 8.91 17.67
N GLU A 106 29.42 9.81 17.05
CA GLU A 106 29.51 9.95 15.59
C GLU A 106 29.98 8.63 14.95
N GLU A 107 30.96 7.95 15.53
CA GLU A 107 31.47 6.66 15.04
C GLU A 107 30.37 5.58 15.03
N ASN A 108 29.56 5.48 16.09
CA ASN A 108 28.45 4.54 16.16
C ASN A 108 27.36 4.89 15.13
N PHE A 109 27.10 6.19 14.94
CA PHE A 109 26.13 6.66 13.96
C PHE A 109 26.58 6.31 12.54
N GLU A 110 27.81 6.65 12.17
CA GLU A 110 28.37 6.30 10.87
C GLU A 110 28.37 4.78 10.63
N GLN A 111 28.71 3.99 11.66
CA GLN A 111 28.63 2.53 11.54
C GLN A 111 27.19 2.03 11.33
N SER A 112 26.22 2.65 12.01
CA SER A 112 24.80 2.32 11.82
C SER A 112 24.32 2.65 10.40
N LEU A 113 24.69 3.85 9.90
CA LEU A 113 24.41 4.24 8.52
C LEU A 113 25.03 3.25 7.52
N LYS A 114 26.29 2.90 7.71
CA LYS A 114 27.01 1.97 6.86
C LYS A 114 26.40 0.57 6.83
N ASN A 115 25.87 0.10 7.97
CA ASN A 115 25.14 -1.17 8.05
C ASN A 115 23.81 -1.14 7.26
N SER A 116 23.28 0.05 6.97
CA SER A 116 22.09 0.27 6.16
C SER A 116 22.42 0.79 4.75
N TYR A 117 23.68 0.67 4.31
CA TYR A 117 24.18 1.16 3.02
C TYR A 117 24.00 2.66 2.80
N LEU A 118 23.92 3.44 3.89
CA LEU A 118 23.78 4.89 3.87
C LEU A 118 25.12 5.58 4.14
N THR A 119 25.33 6.72 3.50
CA THR A 119 26.26 7.76 3.95
C THR A 119 25.51 8.84 4.70
N THR A 120 26.22 9.71 5.41
CA THR A 120 25.60 10.88 6.05
C THR A 120 24.85 11.76 5.05
N GLU A 121 25.39 11.93 3.86
CA GLU A 121 24.77 12.73 2.80
C GLU A 121 23.50 12.08 2.29
N VAL A 122 23.53 10.80 1.92
CA VAL A 122 22.34 10.07 1.48
C VAL A 122 21.26 10.08 2.57
N TYR A 123 21.62 9.93 3.84
CA TYR A 123 20.67 10.01 4.95
C TYR A 123 20.00 11.38 5.05
N LYS A 124 20.76 12.49 4.94
CA LYS A 124 20.21 13.85 4.96
C LYS A 124 19.29 14.10 3.76
N ASN A 125 19.68 13.67 2.57
CA ASN A 125 18.87 13.78 1.35
C ASN A 125 17.54 13.02 1.49
N ARG A 126 17.55 11.86 2.14
CA ARG A 126 16.31 11.11 2.43
C ARG A 126 15.41 11.81 3.45
N LEU A 127 15.97 12.47 4.47
CA LEU A 127 15.19 13.30 5.39
C LEU A 127 14.51 14.48 4.66
N GLU A 128 15.25 15.13 3.75
CA GLU A 128 14.70 16.22 2.94
C GLU A 128 13.60 15.74 2.01
N LEU A 129 13.83 14.63 1.31
CA LEU A 129 12.86 14.03 0.40
C LEU A 129 11.57 13.62 1.13
N ALA A 130 11.71 13.02 2.32
CA ALA A 130 10.55 12.66 3.15
C ALA A 130 9.76 13.90 3.61
N ALA A 131 10.44 14.98 3.97
CA ALA A 131 9.79 16.22 4.35
C ALA A 131 9.08 16.89 3.16
N LEU A 132 9.69 16.89 1.98
CA LEU A 132 9.08 17.38 0.73
C LEU A 132 7.83 16.55 0.38
N TYR A 133 7.91 15.23 0.50
CA TYR A 133 6.75 14.34 0.27
C TYR A 133 5.58 14.69 1.18
N VAL A 134 5.82 14.79 2.50
CA VAL A 134 4.77 15.15 3.47
C VAL A 134 4.19 16.51 3.16
N LYS A 135 5.03 17.49 2.79
CA LYS A 135 4.58 18.84 2.44
C LYS A 135 3.75 18.84 1.15
N ALA A 136 4.19 18.13 0.11
CA ALA A 136 3.44 17.99 -1.13
C ALA A 136 2.07 17.34 -0.90
N GLU A 137 2.01 16.27 -0.11
CA GLU A 137 0.75 15.63 0.28
C GLU A 137 -0.21 16.62 0.95
N ASN A 138 0.30 17.42 1.90
CA ASN A 138 -0.52 18.37 2.65
C ASN A 138 -0.96 19.57 1.80
N GLU A 139 -0.10 20.12 0.96
CA GLU A 139 -0.40 21.33 0.18
C GLU A 139 -1.16 21.04 -1.11
N LEU A 140 -0.95 19.87 -1.74
CA LEU A 140 -1.48 19.57 -3.06
C LEU A 140 -2.72 18.68 -3.06
N PHE A 141 -2.83 17.76 -2.06
CA PHE A 141 -3.87 16.74 -2.02
C PHE A 141 -4.85 16.87 -0.84
N THR A 142 -4.71 17.91 -0.02
CA THR A 142 -5.63 18.16 1.10
C THR A 142 -6.19 19.58 1.03
N ASN A 143 -7.33 19.80 1.68
CA ASN A 143 -8.00 21.11 1.78
C ASN A 143 -8.24 21.78 0.42
N GLU A 144 -7.57 22.91 0.18
CA GLU A 144 -7.66 23.72 -1.04
C GLU A 144 -6.57 23.37 -2.07
N GLY A 145 -5.84 22.27 -1.89
CA GLY A 145 -4.78 21.80 -2.78
C GLY A 145 -5.26 21.64 -4.23
N VAL A 146 -4.32 21.79 -5.19
CA VAL A 146 -4.64 21.81 -6.62
C VAL A 146 -5.20 20.47 -7.13
N TYR A 147 -4.84 19.37 -6.46
CA TYR A 147 -5.32 18.03 -6.79
C TYR A 147 -6.44 17.54 -5.88
N ALA A 148 -6.79 18.28 -4.82
CA ALA A 148 -7.84 17.89 -3.90
C ALA A 148 -9.24 18.22 -4.45
N THR A 149 -10.19 17.33 -4.22
CA THR A 149 -11.61 17.58 -4.41
C THR A 149 -12.07 18.63 -3.39
N LYS A 150 -12.77 19.67 -3.85
CA LYS A 150 -13.23 20.74 -2.96
C LYS A 150 -14.41 20.28 -2.11
N LYS A 151 -14.53 20.81 -0.89
CA LYS A 151 -15.59 20.41 0.04
C LYS A 151 -17.00 20.58 -0.55
N ASP A 152 -17.26 21.69 -1.27
CA ASP A 152 -18.56 21.93 -1.90
C ASP A 152 -18.82 20.91 -3.02
N GLU A 153 -17.82 20.59 -3.83
CA GLU A 153 -17.89 19.56 -4.86
C GLU A 153 -18.14 18.17 -4.24
N PHE A 154 -17.43 17.85 -3.15
CA PHE A 154 -17.60 16.56 -2.48
C PHE A 154 -18.99 16.40 -1.87
N ARG A 155 -19.60 17.47 -1.34
CA ARG A 155 -21.00 17.44 -0.87
C ARG A 155 -21.98 17.05 -1.99
N GLU A 156 -21.79 17.59 -3.20
CA GLU A 156 -22.58 17.20 -4.36
C GLU A 156 -22.32 15.75 -4.78
N ILE A 157 -21.07 15.30 -4.71
CA ILE A 157 -20.68 13.90 -4.99
C ILE A 157 -21.34 12.97 -3.98
N ALA A 158 -21.26 13.27 -2.69
CA ALA A 158 -21.81 12.44 -1.62
C ALA A 158 -23.34 12.31 -1.68
N GLN A 159 -24.03 13.31 -2.24
CA GLN A 159 -25.48 13.28 -2.46
C GLN A 159 -25.89 12.50 -3.72
N ASP A 160 -24.96 12.18 -4.60
CA ASP A 160 -25.23 11.45 -5.84
C ASP A 160 -24.96 9.94 -5.63
N PRO A 161 -26.02 9.10 -5.55
CA PRO A 161 -25.86 7.67 -5.30
C PRO A 161 -25.13 6.92 -6.42
N ALA A 162 -24.95 7.53 -7.59
CA ALA A 162 -24.15 6.95 -8.67
C ALA A 162 -22.66 7.26 -8.54
N LYS A 163 -22.27 8.22 -7.68
CA LYS A 163 -20.88 8.67 -7.52
C LYS A 163 -20.28 8.26 -6.18
N TYR A 164 -21.11 8.11 -5.15
CA TYR A 164 -20.62 7.78 -3.82
C TYR A 164 -21.61 6.89 -3.08
N ALA A 165 -21.09 5.94 -2.35
CA ALA A 165 -21.86 4.91 -1.67
C ALA A 165 -21.38 4.71 -0.24
N CYS A 166 -22.32 4.45 0.66
CA CYS A 166 -22.06 3.88 1.97
C CYS A 166 -22.64 2.47 2.01
N VAL A 167 -21.86 1.49 2.45
CA VAL A 167 -22.28 0.10 2.53
C VAL A 167 -21.89 -0.56 3.85
N ARG A 168 -22.63 -1.61 4.22
CA ARG A 168 -22.20 -2.60 5.20
C ARG A 168 -22.10 -3.95 4.52
N THR A 169 -21.12 -4.74 4.91
CA THR A 169 -20.73 -5.94 4.17
C THR A 169 -20.59 -7.13 5.10
N ILE A 170 -21.25 -8.23 4.81
CA ILE A 170 -21.04 -9.54 5.43
C ILE A 170 -20.10 -10.31 4.54
N TYR A 171 -18.90 -10.61 5.02
CA TYR A 171 -17.89 -11.38 4.32
C TYR A 171 -17.76 -12.79 4.92
N ILE A 172 -17.90 -13.81 4.08
CA ILE A 172 -17.83 -15.24 4.45
C ILE A 172 -16.72 -15.91 3.63
N PRO A 173 -15.53 -16.10 4.22
CA PRO A 173 -14.39 -16.66 3.48
C PRO A 173 -14.53 -18.14 3.21
N TYR A 174 -13.85 -18.65 2.18
CA TYR A 174 -13.82 -20.07 1.84
C TYR A 174 -13.35 -20.95 3.00
N TRP A 175 -12.55 -20.42 3.91
CA TRP A 175 -11.99 -21.13 5.06
C TRP A 175 -12.81 -21.05 6.34
N CYS A 176 -13.98 -20.41 6.33
CA CYS A 176 -14.79 -20.23 7.55
C CYS A 176 -15.16 -21.56 8.24
N LYS A 177 -15.30 -22.66 7.49
CA LYS A 177 -15.61 -24.01 7.99
C LYS A 177 -14.43 -24.98 7.96
N THR A 178 -13.23 -24.56 7.54
CA THR A 178 -12.05 -25.44 7.53
C THR A 178 -11.75 -25.93 8.95
N GLU A 179 -11.52 -27.23 9.12
CA GLU A 179 -11.15 -27.80 10.41
C GLU A 179 -9.70 -27.46 10.78
N LEU A 180 -9.44 -27.28 12.07
CA LEU A 180 -8.10 -27.09 12.60
C LEU A 180 -7.53 -28.46 12.97
N SER A 181 -6.39 -28.81 12.40
CA SER A 181 -5.74 -30.10 12.63
C SER A 181 -4.82 -30.14 13.84
N ASP A 182 -4.46 -28.97 14.40
CA ASP A 182 -3.62 -28.84 15.58
C ASP A 182 -4.46 -28.65 16.84
N ASP A 183 -4.39 -29.65 17.75
CA ASP A 183 -5.18 -29.68 18.99
C ASP A 183 -4.93 -28.48 19.90
N SER A 184 -3.72 -27.91 19.93
CA SER A 184 -3.39 -26.75 20.75
C SER A 184 -4.06 -25.48 20.23
N THR A 185 -4.04 -25.27 18.91
CA THR A 185 -4.72 -24.17 18.25
C THR A 185 -6.23 -24.32 18.35
N ALA A 186 -6.77 -25.52 18.14
CA ALA A 186 -8.20 -25.80 18.27
C ALA A 186 -8.69 -25.53 19.71
N SER A 187 -7.90 -25.86 20.74
CA SER A 187 -8.24 -25.62 22.14
C SER A 187 -8.23 -24.13 22.53
N ALA A 188 -7.40 -23.31 21.86
CA ALA A 188 -7.30 -21.87 22.11
C ALA A 188 -8.26 -21.04 21.27
N TYR A 189 -8.87 -21.62 20.23
CA TYR A 189 -9.60 -20.92 19.18
C TYR A 189 -10.74 -20.04 19.67
N ASP A 190 -11.49 -20.47 20.67
CA ASP A 190 -12.61 -19.69 21.21
C ASP A 190 -12.17 -18.37 21.84
N GLY A 191 -10.94 -18.31 22.35
CA GLY A 191 -10.35 -17.10 22.94
C GLY A 191 -9.70 -16.15 21.93
N TYR A 192 -9.65 -16.51 20.65
CA TYR A 192 -9.03 -15.69 19.60
C TYR A 192 -9.92 -14.52 19.17
N SER A 193 -9.28 -13.39 18.82
CA SER A 193 -9.97 -12.31 18.11
C SER A 193 -10.45 -12.80 16.72
N LEU A 194 -11.36 -12.06 16.09
CA LEU A 194 -11.84 -12.40 14.75
C LEU A 194 -10.68 -12.48 13.73
N GLU A 195 -9.74 -11.55 13.80
CA GLU A 195 -8.53 -11.55 12.97
C GLU A 195 -7.69 -12.82 13.19
N GLN A 196 -7.43 -13.20 14.46
CA GLN A 196 -6.68 -14.41 14.77
C GLN A 196 -7.41 -15.66 14.27
N LYS A 197 -8.75 -15.70 14.46
CA LYS A 197 -9.59 -16.79 13.93
C LYS A 197 -9.48 -16.90 12.42
N ASN A 198 -9.54 -15.77 11.72
CA ASN A 198 -9.40 -15.69 10.28
C ASN A 198 -8.04 -16.23 9.82
N ASN A 199 -6.94 -15.78 10.45
CA ASN A 199 -5.58 -16.17 10.11
C ASN A 199 -5.33 -17.68 10.30
N VAL A 200 -5.75 -18.28 11.42
CA VAL A 200 -5.54 -19.73 11.67
C VAL A 200 -6.39 -20.59 10.75
N LYS A 201 -7.63 -20.19 10.46
CA LYS A 201 -8.50 -20.89 9.51
C LYS A 201 -7.96 -20.81 8.08
N LYS A 202 -7.48 -19.64 7.68
CA LYS A 202 -6.84 -19.46 6.38
C LYS A 202 -5.59 -20.32 6.23
N ALA A 203 -4.71 -20.35 7.24
CA ALA A 203 -3.54 -21.21 7.23
C ALA A 203 -3.90 -22.70 7.11
N ALA A 204 -4.94 -23.15 7.80
CA ALA A 204 -5.44 -24.51 7.69
C ALA A 204 -5.99 -24.81 6.28
N TYR A 205 -6.73 -23.87 5.68
CA TYR A 205 -7.23 -23.98 4.31
C TYR A 205 -6.09 -24.02 3.29
N ASP A 206 -5.08 -23.17 3.43
CA ASP A 206 -3.93 -23.12 2.52
C ASP A 206 -3.12 -24.42 2.53
N ALA A 207 -3.15 -25.16 3.65
CA ALA A 207 -2.50 -26.47 3.79
C ALA A 207 -3.29 -27.62 3.17
N LEU A 208 -4.56 -27.43 2.78
CA LEU A 208 -5.39 -28.45 2.15
C LEU A 208 -4.91 -28.73 0.71
N ASN A 209 -5.14 -29.97 0.25
CA ASN A 209 -5.07 -30.29 -1.17
C ASN A 209 -6.29 -29.71 -1.92
N ASP A 210 -6.31 -29.85 -3.25
CA ASP A 210 -7.36 -29.28 -4.08
C ASP A 210 -8.76 -29.82 -3.72
N ASP A 211 -8.90 -31.10 -3.46
CA ASP A 211 -10.18 -31.69 -3.06
C ASP A 211 -10.68 -31.14 -1.74
N GLY A 212 -9.78 -31.00 -0.75
CA GLY A 212 -10.11 -30.40 0.56
C GLY A 212 -10.50 -28.93 0.47
N ARG A 213 -9.85 -28.18 -0.42
CA ARG A 213 -10.23 -26.76 -0.68
C ARG A 213 -11.62 -26.66 -1.31
N GLU A 214 -11.95 -27.54 -2.27
CA GLU A 214 -13.28 -27.57 -2.88
C GLU A 214 -14.38 -27.97 -1.86
N GLU A 215 -14.10 -28.91 -0.96
CA GLU A 215 -15.02 -29.23 0.14
C GLU A 215 -15.22 -28.04 1.09
N SER A 216 -14.14 -27.32 1.43
CA SER A 216 -14.20 -26.14 2.29
C SER A 216 -14.99 -25.01 1.63
N LYS A 217 -14.78 -24.75 0.33
CA LYS A 217 -15.55 -23.78 -0.44
C LYS A 217 -17.03 -24.13 -0.46
N LYS A 218 -17.37 -25.40 -0.66
CA LYS A 218 -18.76 -25.86 -0.64
C LYS A 218 -19.40 -25.62 0.72
N ALA A 219 -18.71 -25.96 1.81
CA ALA A 219 -19.20 -25.74 3.16
C ALA A 219 -19.38 -24.25 3.47
N ALA A 220 -18.46 -23.38 3.01
CA ALA A 220 -18.59 -21.93 3.11
C ALA A 220 -19.78 -21.40 2.30
N LYS A 221 -20.02 -21.96 1.11
CA LYS A 221 -21.20 -21.60 0.28
C LYS A 221 -22.53 -21.91 0.99
N GLU A 222 -22.61 -23.03 1.69
CA GLU A 222 -23.80 -23.39 2.46
C GLU A 222 -24.06 -22.37 3.58
N VAL A 223 -22.99 -21.85 4.24
CA VAL A 223 -23.09 -20.77 5.24
C VAL A 223 -23.57 -19.48 4.59
N ALA A 224 -22.99 -19.13 3.44
CA ALA A 224 -23.35 -17.92 2.71
C ALA A 224 -24.81 -17.96 2.21
N ASP A 225 -25.27 -19.11 1.69
CA ASP A 225 -26.66 -19.32 1.27
C ASP A 225 -27.63 -19.19 2.46
N ALA A 226 -27.26 -19.75 3.62
CA ALA A 226 -28.08 -19.66 4.84
C ALA A 226 -28.17 -18.21 5.36
N CYS A 227 -27.07 -17.45 5.29
CA CYS A 227 -27.05 -16.03 5.63
C CYS A 227 -27.95 -15.24 4.66
N LEU A 228 -27.79 -15.44 3.34
CA LEU A 228 -28.61 -14.75 2.34
C LEU A 228 -30.10 -15.06 2.51
N GLN A 229 -30.46 -16.32 2.86
CA GLN A 229 -31.86 -16.67 3.13
C GLN A 229 -32.44 -15.84 4.28
N LYS A 230 -31.68 -15.67 5.37
CA LYS A 230 -32.08 -14.85 6.53
C LYS A 230 -32.21 -13.38 6.16
N VAL A 231 -31.29 -12.83 5.35
CA VAL A 231 -31.40 -11.47 4.80
C VAL A 231 -32.72 -11.33 4.01
N ASN A 232 -33.04 -12.28 3.14
CA ASN A 232 -34.28 -12.30 2.34
C ASN A 232 -35.53 -12.48 3.20
N ASP A 233 -35.44 -13.16 4.33
CA ASP A 233 -36.54 -13.34 5.29
C ASP A 233 -36.75 -12.07 6.16
N GLY A 234 -35.86 -11.07 6.03
CA GLY A 234 -35.99 -9.77 6.68
C GLY A 234 -35.40 -9.75 8.11
N GLU A 235 -34.52 -10.68 8.46
CA GLU A 235 -33.76 -10.57 9.71
C GLU A 235 -32.88 -9.32 9.68
N ASP A 236 -32.62 -8.76 10.87
CA ASP A 236 -31.80 -7.55 10.97
C ASP A 236 -30.38 -7.76 10.44
N PHE A 237 -29.90 -6.87 9.58
CA PHE A 237 -28.62 -7.04 8.91
C PHE A 237 -27.44 -6.91 9.87
N ASP A 238 -27.57 -6.10 10.93
CA ASP A 238 -26.53 -5.91 11.91
C ASP A 238 -26.40 -7.14 12.81
N ASP A 239 -27.54 -7.77 13.19
CA ASP A 239 -27.53 -9.06 13.90
C ASP A 239 -26.89 -10.16 13.04
N LEU A 240 -27.12 -10.15 11.72
CA LEU A 240 -26.50 -11.10 10.80
C LEU A 240 -25.03 -10.81 10.58
N LEU A 241 -24.62 -9.55 10.57
CA LEU A 241 -23.23 -9.13 10.49
C LEU A 241 -22.46 -9.66 11.71
N ASP A 242 -23.00 -9.49 12.91
CA ASP A 242 -22.37 -10.02 14.13
C ASP A 242 -22.27 -11.56 14.11
N GLN A 243 -23.23 -12.24 13.48
CA GLN A 243 -23.28 -13.70 13.44
C GLN A 243 -22.39 -14.33 12.36
N TYR A 244 -22.28 -13.71 11.18
CA TYR A 244 -21.74 -14.33 9.97
C TYR A 244 -20.48 -13.67 9.42
N ASN A 245 -20.20 -12.42 9.79
CA ASN A 245 -19.10 -11.68 9.21
C ASN A 245 -17.73 -12.16 9.69
N TRP A 246 -16.79 -12.22 8.77
CA TRP A 246 -15.39 -12.57 9.01
C TRP A 246 -14.41 -11.42 8.73
N ASP A 247 -14.92 -10.26 8.36
CA ASP A 247 -14.10 -9.07 8.18
C ASP A 247 -13.95 -8.32 9.51
N SER A 248 -12.75 -8.39 10.10
CA SER A 248 -12.44 -7.70 11.36
C SER A 248 -12.43 -6.17 11.23
N LEU A 249 -12.31 -5.62 10.01
CA LEU A 249 -12.32 -4.18 9.79
C LEU A 249 -13.72 -3.58 9.92
N GLN A 250 -14.78 -4.39 9.73
CA GLN A 250 -16.16 -3.90 9.87
C GLN A 250 -16.51 -3.37 11.26
N GLU A 251 -15.82 -3.84 12.31
CA GLU A 251 -15.96 -3.28 13.67
C GLU A 251 -15.50 -1.82 13.74
N SER A 252 -14.60 -1.39 12.85
CA SER A 252 -14.10 -0.02 12.75
C SER A 252 -14.99 0.88 11.91
N TYR A 253 -15.86 0.30 11.07
CA TYR A 253 -16.76 1.02 10.16
C TYR A 253 -18.19 1.12 10.71
N THR A 254 -18.34 1.67 11.93
CA THR A 254 -19.68 1.78 12.57
C THR A 254 -20.69 2.57 11.76
N ALA A 255 -20.24 3.57 11.00
CA ALA A 255 -21.06 4.35 10.08
C ALA A 255 -21.26 3.67 8.70
N GLY A 256 -20.54 2.59 8.43
CA GLY A 256 -20.44 1.93 7.13
C GLY A 256 -19.13 2.25 6.41
N GLU A 257 -18.89 1.58 5.31
CA GLU A 257 -17.74 1.76 4.43
C GLU A 257 -18.13 2.65 3.25
N PHE A 258 -17.33 3.67 2.99
CA PHE A 258 -17.61 4.67 1.96
C PHE A 258 -16.73 4.43 0.73
N MET A 259 -17.34 4.50 -0.47
CA MET A 259 -16.60 4.24 -1.71
C MET A 259 -17.19 4.96 -2.92
N SER A 260 -16.35 5.12 -3.94
CA SER A 260 -16.72 5.59 -5.27
C SER A 260 -16.59 4.46 -6.30
N PRO A 261 -17.10 4.62 -7.54
CA PRO A 261 -16.87 3.66 -8.61
C PRO A 261 -15.40 3.41 -8.96
N ASP A 262 -14.51 4.37 -8.60
CA ASP A 262 -13.06 4.30 -8.85
C ASP A 262 -12.28 3.76 -7.65
N SER A 263 -12.95 3.35 -6.56
CA SER A 263 -12.31 2.76 -5.39
C SER A 263 -11.62 1.45 -5.74
N ASN A 264 -10.52 1.14 -5.06
CA ASN A 264 -9.70 -0.04 -5.35
C ASN A 264 -10.33 -1.33 -4.79
N TYR A 265 -11.46 -1.73 -5.39
CA TYR A 265 -12.15 -2.99 -5.13
C TYR A 265 -12.31 -3.80 -6.42
N ASP A 266 -12.70 -5.07 -6.26
CA ASP A 266 -13.08 -5.92 -7.40
C ASP A 266 -14.25 -5.30 -8.17
N SER A 267 -14.20 -5.33 -9.50
CA SER A 267 -15.23 -4.72 -10.35
C SER A 267 -16.61 -5.31 -10.10
N ASP A 268 -16.73 -6.63 -9.90
CA ASP A 268 -18.00 -7.29 -9.64
C ASP A 268 -18.61 -6.80 -8.30
N TYR A 269 -17.74 -6.47 -7.33
CA TYR A 269 -18.18 -5.89 -6.05
C TYR A 269 -18.68 -4.45 -6.22
N LEU A 270 -17.92 -3.59 -6.92
CA LEU A 270 -18.34 -2.21 -7.18
C LEU A 270 -19.60 -2.14 -8.03
N ASP A 271 -19.72 -2.96 -9.07
CA ASP A 271 -20.93 -3.07 -9.89
C ASP A 271 -22.15 -3.42 -9.04
N ALA A 272 -21.98 -4.36 -8.10
CA ALA A 272 -23.06 -4.71 -7.18
C ALA A 272 -23.43 -3.55 -6.24
N VAL A 273 -22.44 -2.87 -5.65
CA VAL A 273 -22.65 -1.70 -4.78
C VAL A 273 -23.46 -0.63 -5.50
N PHE A 274 -23.04 -0.24 -6.71
CA PHE A 274 -23.65 0.88 -7.43
C PHE A 274 -24.94 0.50 -8.19
N SER A 275 -25.28 -0.81 -8.28
CA SER A 275 -26.58 -1.26 -8.78
C SER A 275 -27.69 -1.24 -7.74
N LEU A 276 -27.35 -1.22 -6.45
CA LEU A 276 -28.29 -1.21 -5.34
C LEU A 276 -28.86 0.20 -5.09
N ASN A 277 -30.15 0.29 -4.77
CA ASN A 277 -30.71 1.48 -4.14
C ASN A 277 -30.40 1.49 -2.64
N GLU A 278 -30.50 2.67 -2.03
CA GLU A 278 -30.38 2.79 -0.57
C GLU A 278 -31.38 1.89 0.17
N GLY A 279 -30.89 1.17 1.16
CA GLY A 279 -31.65 0.20 1.95
C GLY A 279 -31.73 -1.20 1.32
N GLU A 280 -31.35 -1.37 0.06
CA GLU A 280 -31.35 -2.69 -0.60
C GLU A 280 -30.13 -3.53 -0.21
N THR A 281 -30.29 -4.85 -0.33
CA THR A 281 -29.24 -5.84 -0.14
C THR A 281 -28.94 -6.56 -1.45
N SER A 282 -27.67 -6.94 -1.65
CA SER A 282 -27.26 -7.73 -2.80
C SER A 282 -27.64 -9.21 -2.65
N GLY A 283 -27.56 -9.96 -3.75
CA GLY A 283 -27.35 -11.41 -3.71
C GLY A 283 -25.97 -11.77 -3.21
N LEU A 284 -25.60 -13.04 -3.31
CA LEU A 284 -24.21 -13.49 -3.06
C LEU A 284 -23.32 -13.02 -4.20
N ILE A 285 -22.22 -12.36 -3.83
CA ILE A 285 -21.14 -11.94 -4.72
C ILE A 285 -19.93 -12.83 -4.39
N GLU A 286 -19.41 -13.52 -5.40
CA GLU A 286 -18.26 -14.39 -5.23
C GLU A 286 -16.97 -13.65 -5.59
N ASN A 287 -16.05 -13.51 -4.63
CA ASN A 287 -14.65 -13.28 -4.93
C ASN A 287 -13.94 -14.63 -5.04
N LYS A 288 -13.53 -15.00 -6.25
CA LYS A 288 -12.96 -16.32 -6.58
C LYS A 288 -11.72 -16.71 -5.77
N ASN A 289 -11.05 -15.75 -5.16
CA ASN A 289 -9.84 -16.00 -4.37
C ASN A 289 -10.13 -16.11 -2.87
N PHE A 290 -11.27 -15.56 -2.38
CA PHE A 290 -11.46 -15.35 -0.96
C PHE A 290 -12.77 -15.90 -0.40
N GLY A 291 -13.91 -15.77 -1.08
CA GLY A 291 -15.18 -16.22 -0.54
C GLY A 291 -16.38 -15.47 -1.09
N TRP A 292 -17.42 -15.35 -0.27
CA TRP A 292 -18.71 -14.77 -0.61
C TRP A 292 -18.96 -13.49 0.18
N THR A 293 -19.65 -12.56 -0.44
CA THR A 293 -20.02 -11.29 0.15
C THR A 293 -21.51 -11.01 -0.04
N ILE A 294 -22.15 -10.43 0.97
CA ILE A 294 -23.50 -9.84 0.90
C ILE A 294 -23.36 -8.38 1.29
N ILE A 295 -23.84 -7.48 0.45
CA ILE A 295 -23.75 -6.03 0.65
C ILE A 295 -25.12 -5.48 1.03
N LYS A 296 -25.18 -4.57 1.99
CA LYS A 296 -26.32 -3.68 2.24
C LYS A 296 -25.93 -2.27 1.90
N ARG A 297 -26.62 -1.66 0.94
CA ARG A 297 -26.47 -0.23 0.63
C ARG A 297 -27.13 0.60 1.73
N MET A 298 -26.33 1.41 2.41
CA MET A 298 -26.81 2.29 3.48
C MET A 298 -27.31 3.62 2.90
N PRO A 299 -28.32 4.26 3.52
CA PRO A 299 -28.60 5.66 3.24
C PRO A 299 -27.40 6.53 3.55
N MET A 300 -27.15 7.56 2.73
CA MET A 300 -26.06 8.49 2.99
C MET A 300 -26.41 9.41 4.17
N ASP A 301 -25.62 9.33 5.24
CA ASP A 301 -25.71 10.22 6.39
C ASP A 301 -24.91 11.50 6.13
N MET A 302 -25.57 12.57 5.74
CA MET A 302 -24.93 13.84 5.41
C MET A 302 -24.37 14.57 6.65
N ASP A 303 -24.87 14.31 7.85
CA ASP A 303 -24.31 14.87 9.09
C ASP A 303 -22.97 14.20 9.37
N TYR A 304 -22.88 12.87 9.20
CA TYR A 304 -21.60 12.15 9.27
C TYR A 304 -20.61 12.61 8.19
N VAL A 305 -21.09 12.84 6.96
CA VAL A 305 -20.25 13.38 5.87
C VAL A 305 -19.65 14.72 6.25
N GLU A 306 -20.43 15.65 6.80
CA GLU A 306 -19.94 16.96 7.21
C GLU A 306 -18.91 16.88 8.36
N GLU A 307 -19.16 16.02 9.34
CA GLU A 307 -18.24 15.84 10.48
C GLU A 307 -16.90 15.23 10.07
N ASN A 308 -16.89 14.41 8.99
CA ASN A 308 -15.69 13.66 8.56
C ASN A 308 -15.21 14.04 7.15
N ILE A 309 -15.63 15.18 6.63
CA ILE A 309 -15.48 15.54 5.22
C ILE A 309 -14.03 15.52 4.74
N ASP A 310 -13.06 15.92 5.55
CA ASP A 310 -11.64 15.95 5.17
C ASP A 310 -11.07 14.52 4.99
N GLU A 311 -11.43 13.59 5.88
CA GLU A 311 -11.00 12.19 5.77
C GLU A 311 -11.71 11.46 4.62
N LEU A 312 -12.99 11.76 4.39
CA LEU A 312 -13.74 11.18 3.29
C LEU A 312 -13.21 11.66 1.93
N ILE A 313 -12.88 12.95 1.79
CA ILE A 313 -12.23 13.48 0.58
C ILE A 313 -10.87 12.82 0.36
N LYS A 314 -10.07 12.68 1.41
CA LYS A 314 -8.75 12.03 1.32
C LYS A 314 -8.84 10.58 0.82
N SER A 315 -9.85 9.85 1.29
CA SER A 315 -10.13 8.49 0.81
C SER A 315 -10.67 8.48 -0.63
N TYR A 316 -11.60 9.39 -0.93
CA TYR A 316 -12.18 9.55 -2.27
C TYR A 316 -11.13 9.91 -3.32
N ASP A 317 -10.20 10.79 -3.00
CA ASP A 317 -9.14 11.27 -3.90
C ASP A 317 -7.96 10.27 -4.04
N LEU A 318 -7.96 9.13 -3.32
CA LEU A 318 -6.87 8.17 -3.37
C LEU A 318 -6.54 7.66 -4.80
N PRO A 319 -7.53 7.23 -5.62
CA PRO A 319 -7.25 6.82 -7.00
C PRO A 319 -6.71 7.98 -7.85
N LYS A 320 -7.27 9.17 -7.71
CA LYS A 320 -6.82 10.39 -8.40
C LYS A 320 -5.38 10.75 -8.03
N ARG A 321 -5.02 10.65 -6.75
CA ARG A 321 -3.65 10.86 -6.27
C ARG A 321 -2.68 9.86 -6.88
N GLN A 322 -3.03 8.57 -6.88
CA GLN A 322 -2.23 7.53 -7.53
C GLN A 322 -2.03 7.81 -9.01
N GLN A 323 -3.07 8.27 -9.70
CA GLN A 323 -2.98 8.63 -11.13
C GLN A 323 -2.04 9.83 -11.36
N VAL A 324 -2.09 10.87 -10.52
CA VAL A 324 -1.17 12.02 -10.61
C VAL A 324 0.29 11.57 -10.50
N TYR A 325 0.62 10.74 -9.51
CA TYR A 325 1.98 10.20 -9.37
C TYR A 325 2.38 9.30 -10.54
N SER A 326 1.48 8.44 -11.02
CA SER A 326 1.72 7.59 -12.20
C SER A 326 1.98 8.43 -13.45
N ASP A 327 1.17 9.45 -13.69
CA ASP A 327 1.31 10.36 -14.85
C ASP A 327 2.64 11.14 -14.82
N ILE A 328 3.17 11.42 -13.64
CA ILE A 328 4.48 12.04 -13.49
C ILE A 328 5.58 11.02 -13.79
N LEU A 329 5.51 9.84 -13.17
CA LEU A 329 6.48 8.76 -13.36
C LEU A 329 6.65 8.40 -14.84
N ASP A 330 5.54 8.29 -15.57
CA ASP A 330 5.53 7.96 -17.01
C ASP A 330 6.25 9.02 -17.88
N LYS A 331 6.38 10.25 -17.39
CA LYS A 331 7.04 11.36 -18.11
C LYS A 331 8.48 11.59 -17.66
N MET A 332 8.89 11.02 -16.54
CA MET A 332 10.24 11.19 -16.02
C MET A 332 11.28 10.60 -16.97
N LYS A 333 12.41 11.28 -17.08
CA LYS A 333 13.50 10.89 -17.97
C LYS A 333 14.74 10.52 -17.18
N VAL A 334 15.30 9.36 -17.53
CA VAL A 334 16.58 8.89 -17.00
C VAL A 334 17.67 9.07 -18.04
N THR A 335 18.75 9.73 -17.67
CA THR A 335 19.97 9.83 -18.48
C THR A 335 21.08 9.07 -17.79
N TYR A 336 21.54 7.99 -18.39
CA TYR A 336 22.59 7.13 -17.82
C TYR A 336 23.98 7.68 -18.14
N SER A 337 24.88 7.59 -17.16
CA SER A 337 26.29 7.93 -17.36
C SER A 337 27.06 6.81 -18.06
N ASP A 338 28.28 7.10 -18.53
CA ASP A 338 29.20 6.07 -19.02
C ASP A 338 29.58 5.05 -17.95
N THR A 339 29.50 5.44 -16.67
CA THR A 339 29.77 4.57 -15.52
C THR A 339 28.68 3.52 -15.35
N TYR A 340 27.40 3.92 -15.51
CA TYR A 340 26.29 2.97 -15.41
C TYR A 340 26.45 1.80 -16.38
N GLN A 341 26.90 2.08 -17.61
CA GLN A 341 27.14 1.05 -18.64
C GLN A 341 28.24 0.05 -18.31
N LYS A 342 29.08 0.38 -17.33
CA LYS A 342 30.22 -0.44 -16.88
C LYS A 342 29.98 -1.13 -15.54
N LEU A 343 28.80 -0.91 -14.95
CA LEU A 343 28.44 -1.58 -13.70
C LEU A 343 28.35 -3.08 -13.92
N THR A 344 28.83 -3.81 -12.95
CA THR A 344 28.68 -5.25 -12.84
C THR A 344 28.13 -5.58 -11.46
N ILE A 345 27.54 -6.74 -11.30
CA ILE A 345 26.97 -7.19 -10.03
C ILE A 345 28.00 -7.14 -8.88
N ASP A 346 29.29 -7.37 -9.19
CA ASP A 346 30.39 -7.35 -8.21
C ASP A 346 30.99 -5.94 -8.01
N SER A 347 30.54 -4.93 -8.75
CA SER A 347 31.05 -3.56 -8.61
C SER A 347 30.25 -2.70 -7.63
N ILE A 348 29.07 -3.14 -7.22
CA ILE A 348 28.14 -2.38 -6.37
C ILE A 348 28.12 -2.94 -4.94
N THR A 349 28.22 -4.26 -4.79
CA THR A 349 28.23 -4.99 -3.49
C THR A 349 29.53 -4.81 -2.73
#